data_d8d1bb7972353485bec4587cc60256ec
#
_entry.id   d8d1bb7972353485bec4587cc60256ec
#
_cell.length_a   1.000
_cell.length_b   1.000
_cell.length_c   1.000
_cell.angle_alpha   90.00
_cell.angle_beta   90.00
_cell.angle_gamma   90.00
#
_symmetry.space_group_name_H-M   'P 1'
#
loop_
_entity.id
_entity.type
_entity.pdbx_description
1 polymer ?
#
loop_
_entity_poly.entity_id
_entity_poly.type
_entity_poly.pdbx_seq_one_letter_code
_entity_poly.pdbx_strand_id
1 'polypeptide(L)'
;MNTTYYSALGNQDDAYLLARAIQFFAPGIPQVYYVGMLAGYNDLELLEATKEGRNINRHYYSKGEIAKEIERPVVKKLLDLMEFRNSHPAFDVEGDIAVELPEEGLLKIRRSSGADYALLKADLVKKTFTIEHS
;
A
#
# COMPACT_ATOMS: atom_id res chain seq x y z
N MET A 1 19.07 -2.05 7.15
CA MET A 1 18.17 -2.62 8.20
C MET A 1 16.99 -3.26 7.48
N ASN A 2 16.64 -4.52 7.80
CA ASN A 2 15.45 -5.18 7.25
C ASN A 2 14.25 -4.92 8.15
N THR A 3 13.08 -4.70 7.58
CA THR A 3 11.82 -4.47 8.30
C THR A 3 10.65 -4.77 7.36
N THR A 4 9.47 -5.07 7.90
CA THR A 4 8.24 -5.05 7.10
C THR A 4 7.85 -3.61 6.78
N TYR A 5 7.10 -3.43 5.68
CA TYR A 5 6.65 -2.10 5.29
C TYR A 5 5.69 -1.48 6.33
N TYR A 6 4.83 -2.31 6.92
CA TYR A 6 3.91 -1.89 7.97
C TYR A 6 4.66 -1.43 9.24
N SER A 7 5.66 -2.23 9.69
CA SER A 7 6.47 -1.84 10.86
C SER A 7 7.36 -0.62 10.62
N ALA A 8 7.85 -0.43 9.39
CA ALA A 8 8.62 0.77 9.03
C ALA A 8 7.79 2.06 9.16
N LEU A 9 6.46 1.96 9.05
CA LEU A 9 5.52 3.07 9.21
C LEU A 9 4.91 3.13 10.62
N GLY A 10 5.56 2.50 11.61
CA GLY A 10 5.17 2.56 13.01
C GLY A 10 3.95 1.73 13.36
N ASN A 11 3.60 0.71 12.56
CA ASN A 11 2.43 -0.13 12.74
C ASN A 11 1.11 0.68 12.76
N GLN A 12 1.04 1.75 11.97
CA GLN A 12 -0.12 2.65 11.88
C GLN A 12 -0.89 2.40 10.59
N ASP A 13 -2.16 2.02 10.72
CA ASP A 13 -3.04 1.68 9.60
C ASP A 13 -3.15 2.82 8.57
N ASP A 14 -3.40 4.05 9.04
CA ASP A 14 -3.58 5.20 8.15
C ASP A 14 -2.30 5.54 7.39
N ALA A 15 -1.15 5.55 8.07
CA ALA A 15 0.14 5.77 7.44
C ALA A 15 0.46 4.68 6.40
N TYR A 16 0.13 3.43 6.73
CA TYR A 16 0.34 2.30 5.84
C TYR A 16 -0.54 2.38 4.59
N LEU A 17 -1.84 2.62 4.74
CA LEU A 17 -2.77 2.75 3.61
C LEU A 17 -2.44 3.94 2.73
N LEU A 18 -2.07 5.09 3.31
CA LEU A 18 -1.61 6.25 2.56
C LEU A 18 -0.37 5.93 1.71
N ALA A 19 0.64 5.31 2.31
CA ALA A 19 1.86 4.94 1.60
C ALA A 19 1.59 3.93 0.47
N ARG A 20 0.67 2.98 0.68
CA ARG A 20 0.22 2.04 -0.35
C ARG A 20 -0.57 2.73 -1.46
N ALA A 21 -1.45 3.68 -1.12
CA ALA A 21 -2.17 4.47 -2.12
C ALA A 21 -1.19 5.24 -3.02
N ILE A 22 -0.20 5.90 -2.44
CA ILE A 22 0.85 6.59 -3.21
C ILE A 22 1.61 5.60 -4.12
N GLN A 23 2.00 4.43 -3.60
CA GLN A 23 2.67 3.39 -4.38
C GLN A 23 1.82 2.94 -5.58
N PHE A 24 0.52 2.75 -5.39
CA PHE A 24 -0.38 2.26 -6.45
C PHE A 24 -0.67 3.30 -7.52
N PHE A 25 -0.58 4.57 -7.17
CA PHE A 25 -0.72 5.68 -8.12
C PHE A 25 0.61 6.09 -8.79
N ALA A 26 1.75 5.69 -8.25
CA ALA A 26 3.06 5.92 -8.86
C ALA A 26 3.17 5.24 -10.23
N PRO A 27 4.07 5.72 -11.13
CA PRO A 27 4.29 5.08 -12.42
C PRO A 27 4.82 3.64 -12.28
N GLY A 28 4.50 2.82 -13.29
CA GLY A 28 4.91 1.41 -13.34
C GLY A 28 3.91 0.45 -12.72
N ILE A 29 4.34 -0.79 -12.52
CA ILE A 29 3.53 -1.89 -11.98
C ILE A 29 3.93 -2.10 -10.52
N PRO A 30 3.04 -1.80 -9.55
CA PRO A 30 3.36 -1.96 -8.14
C PRO A 30 3.42 -3.43 -7.76
N GLN A 31 4.39 -3.77 -6.91
CA GLN A 31 4.51 -5.10 -6.32
C GLN A 31 4.20 -5.02 -4.81
N VAL A 32 3.40 -5.96 -4.35
CA VAL A 32 3.10 -6.12 -2.92
C VAL A 32 3.54 -7.52 -2.50
N TYR A 33 4.55 -7.58 -1.62
CA TYR A 33 5.01 -8.83 -1.04
C TYR A 33 3.95 -9.39 -0.07
N TYR A 34 3.82 -10.71 0.07
CA TYR A 34 2.73 -11.34 0.83
C TYR A 34 2.60 -10.85 2.28
N VAL A 35 3.73 -10.63 2.98
CA VAL A 35 3.71 -10.06 4.33
C VAL A 35 3.13 -8.64 4.33
N GLY A 36 3.49 -7.85 3.31
CA GLY A 36 2.90 -6.51 3.12
C GLY A 36 1.42 -6.55 2.77
N MET A 37 0.96 -7.52 1.98
CA MET A 37 -0.47 -7.67 1.64
C MET A 37 -1.33 -7.91 2.90
N LEU A 38 -0.78 -8.58 3.91
CA LEU A 38 -1.44 -8.83 5.19
C LEU A 38 -1.12 -7.76 6.25
N ALA A 39 -0.50 -6.64 5.88
CA ALA A 39 -0.01 -5.61 6.82
C ALA A 39 0.74 -6.24 8.01
N GLY A 40 1.66 -7.14 7.68
CA GLY A 40 2.36 -7.97 8.66
C GLY A 40 3.42 -7.18 9.45
N TYR A 41 3.54 -7.53 10.72
CA TYR A 41 4.55 -6.99 11.63
C TYR A 41 5.92 -7.63 11.38
N ASN A 42 6.96 -7.01 11.92
CA ASN A 42 8.26 -7.64 12.03
C ASN A 42 8.18 -8.92 12.88
N ASP A 43 8.68 -10.03 12.33
CA ASP A 43 8.76 -11.31 13.05
C ASP A 43 10.07 -11.42 13.79
N LEU A 44 10.06 -10.93 15.04
CA LEU A 44 11.24 -10.95 15.91
C LEU A 44 11.57 -12.37 16.38
N GLU A 45 10.59 -13.24 16.56
CA GLU A 45 10.79 -14.63 16.96
C GLU A 45 11.52 -15.41 15.87
N LEU A 46 11.09 -15.28 14.62
CA LEU A 46 11.76 -15.90 13.47
C LEU A 46 13.17 -15.34 13.28
N LEU A 47 13.36 -14.04 13.45
CA LEU A 47 14.68 -13.41 13.41
C LEU A 47 15.61 -14.01 14.48
N GLU A 48 15.16 -14.11 15.71
CA GLU A 48 15.94 -14.65 16.84
C GLU A 48 16.24 -16.15 16.65
N ALA A 49 15.29 -16.92 16.14
CA ALA A 49 15.47 -18.35 15.90
C ALA A 49 16.47 -18.64 14.79
N THR A 50 16.49 -17.83 13.73
CA THR A 50 17.31 -18.08 12.55
C THR A 50 18.59 -17.27 12.50
N LYS A 51 18.69 -16.18 13.25
CA LYS A 51 19.76 -15.17 13.18
C LYS A 51 20.01 -14.59 11.79
N GLU A 52 19.03 -14.74 10.88
CA GLU A 52 19.09 -14.18 9.54
C GLU A 52 18.24 -12.90 9.45
N GLY A 53 18.89 -11.74 9.27
CA GLY A 53 18.24 -10.43 9.29
C GLY A 53 17.06 -10.29 8.33
N ARG A 54 17.07 -10.97 7.18
CA ARG A 54 15.95 -10.94 6.20
C ARG A 54 14.70 -11.66 6.69
N ASN A 55 14.80 -12.55 7.67
CA ASN A 55 13.66 -13.32 8.15
C ASN A 55 12.70 -12.49 9.01
N ILE A 56 13.11 -11.32 9.48
CA ILE A 56 12.26 -10.37 10.18
C ILE A 56 11.00 -9.97 9.37
N ASN A 57 11.07 -10.03 8.04
CA ASN A 57 9.96 -9.68 7.15
C ASN A 57 9.46 -10.88 6.31
N ARG A 58 9.63 -12.10 6.82
CA ARG A 58 9.28 -13.35 6.13
C ARG A 58 8.46 -14.30 7.00
N HIS A 59 7.56 -13.77 7.79
CA HIS A 59 6.66 -14.59 8.62
C HIS A 59 5.97 -15.67 7.78
N TYR A 60 5.92 -16.90 8.33
CA TYR A 60 5.25 -18.03 7.69
C TYR A 60 3.81 -18.16 8.22
N TYR A 61 2.85 -17.66 7.43
CA TYR A 61 1.46 -17.69 7.81
C TYR A 61 0.82 -19.08 7.63
N SER A 62 0.22 -19.60 8.68
CA SER A 62 -0.72 -20.72 8.58
C SER A 62 -2.06 -20.26 7.93
N LYS A 63 -2.85 -21.20 7.43
CA LYS A 63 -4.19 -20.90 6.88
C LYS A 63 -5.09 -20.19 7.90
N GLY A 64 -4.99 -20.59 9.19
CA GLY A 64 -5.76 -19.96 10.26
C GLY A 64 -5.34 -18.52 10.54
N GLU A 65 -4.04 -18.23 10.49
CA GLU A 65 -3.54 -16.86 10.60
C GLU A 65 -4.00 -16.01 9.42
N ILE A 66 -3.88 -16.49 8.20
CA ILE A 66 -4.36 -15.76 7.01
C ILE A 66 -5.86 -15.43 7.16
N ALA A 67 -6.68 -16.39 7.60
CA ALA A 67 -8.11 -16.17 7.82
C ALA A 67 -8.41 -15.08 8.85
N LYS A 68 -7.55 -14.89 9.84
CA LYS A 68 -7.65 -13.79 10.83
C LYS A 68 -7.16 -12.46 10.25
N GLU A 69 -6.02 -12.48 9.58
CA GLU A 69 -5.40 -11.27 9.04
C GLU A 69 -6.26 -10.59 7.98
N ILE A 70 -6.94 -11.34 7.13
CA ILE A 70 -7.84 -10.78 6.09
C ILE A 70 -9.09 -10.11 6.69
N GLU A 71 -9.44 -10.38 7.95
CA GLU A 71 -10.54 -9.71 8.64
C GLU A 71 -10.15 -8.35 9.23
N ARG A 72 -8.87 -8.03 9.32
CA ARG A 72 -8.41 -6.73 9.80
C ARG A 72 -8.83 -5.61 8.85
N PRO A 73 -9.37 -4.48 9.36
CA PRO A 73 -9.82 -3.37 8.52
C PRO A 73 -8.74 -2.83 7.56
N VAL A 74 -7.50 -2.76 8.02
CA VAL A 74 -6.37 -2.29 7.19
C VAL A 74 -6.11 -3.22 6.00
N VAL A 75 -6.22 -4.54 6.21
CA VAL A 75 -6.03 -5.54 5.15
C VAL A 75 -7.17 -5.49 4.15
N LYS A 76 -8.42 -5.40 4.61
CA LYS A 76 -9.60 -5.25 3.72
C LYS A 76 -9.47 -4.00 2.85
N LYS A 77 -9.19 -2.85 3.44
CA LYS A 77 -9.00 -1.59 2.71
C LYS A 77 -7.83 -1.67 1.71
N LEU A 78 -6.75 -2.37 2.06
CA LEU A 78 -5.64 -2.59 1.13
C LEU A 78 -6.06 -3.46 -0.06
N LEU A 79 -6.80 -4.53 0.18
CA LEU A 79 -7.30 -5.42 -0.88
C LEU A 79 -8.27 -4.67 -1.81
N ASP A 80 -9.19 -3.86 -1.26
CA ASP A 80 -10.08 -3.00 -2.05
C ASP A 80 -9.29 -2.02 -2.92
N LEU A 81 -8.22 -1.43 -2.37
CA LEU A 81 -7.35 -0.51 -3.11
C LEU A 81 -6.57 -1.23 -4.23
N MET A 82 -6.13 -2.46 -3.99
CA MET A 82 -5.48 -3.32 -5.00
C MET A 82 -6.46 -3.70 -6.12
N GLU A 83 -7.70 -4.07 -5.77
CA GLU A 83 -8.74 -4.38 -6.74
C GLU A 83 -9.08 -3.17 -7.61
N PHE A 84 -9.27 -2.00 -7.00
CA PHE A 84 -9.46 -0.75 -7.71
C PHE A 84 -8.32 -0.47 -8.69
N ARG A 85 -7.06 -0.55 -8.22
CA ARG A 85 -5.86 -0.34 -9.06
C ARG A 85 -5.80 -1.31 -10.24
N ASN A 86 -6.21 -2.55 -10.05
CA ASN A 86 -6.11 -3.59 -11.07
C ASN A 86 -7.26 -3.58 -12.08
N SER A 87 -8.41 -3.03 -11.71
CA SER A 87 -9.63 -3.06 -12.54
C SER A 87 -9.94 -1.73 -13.24
N HIS A 88 -9.48 -0.59 -12.69
CA HIS A 88 -9.85 0.72 -13.24
C HIS A 88 -9.01 1.11 -14.46
N PRO A 89 -9.63 1.48 -15.61
CA PRO A 89 -8.91 1.76 -16.87
C PRO A 89 -7.86 2.87 -16.79
N ALA A 90 -8.02 3.84 -15.91
CA ALA A 90 -7.06 4.93 -15.72
C ALA A 90 -5.64 4.46 -15.38
N PHE A 91 -5.47 3.21 -14.96
CA PHE A 91 -4.17 2.63 -14.60
C PHE A 91 -3.51 1.84 -15.73
N ASP A 92 -3.96 2.02 -16.96
CA ASP A 92 -3.27 1.50 -18.13
C ASP A 92 -1.77 1.90 -18.08
N VAL A 93 -0.90 0.97 -18.45
CA VAL A 93 0.57 1.21 -18.42
C VAL A 93 1.02 2.25 -19.43
N GLU A 94 0.27 2.40 -20.52
CA GLU A 94 0.49 3.42 -21.55
C GLU A 94 -0.25 4.74 -21.26
N GLY A 95 -0.98 4.80 -20.13
CA GLY A 95 -1.72 6.00 -19.72
C GLY A 95 -0.82 7.09 -19.14
N ASP A 96 -1.39 8.27 -19.00
CA ASP A 96 -0.70 9.45 -18.50
C ASP A 96 -0.71 9.51 -16.96
N ILE A 97 0.30 10.21 -16.44
CA ILE A 97 0.40 10.54 -15.02
C ILE A 97 0.72 12.02 -14.84
N ALA A 98 0.01 12.69 -13.94
CA ALA A 98 0.31 14.04 -13.51
C ALA A 98 0.45 14.09 -11.98
N VAL A 99 1.45 14.78 -11.49
CA VAL A 99 1.73 14.95 -10.06
C VAL A 99 1.75 16.42 -9.72
N GLU A 100 1.02 16.80 -8.68
CA GLU A 100 0.93 18.16 -8.16
C GLU A 100 1.22 18.20 -6.67
N LEU A 101 1.95 19.22 -6.24
CA LEU A 101 2.17 19.59 -4.83
C LEU A 101 1.53 20.95 -4.61
N PRO A 102 0.20 21.03 -4.41
CA PRO A 102 -0.51 22.31 -4.36
C PRO A 102 -0.08 23.18 -3.18
N GLU A 103 0.29 22.58 -2.06
CA GLU A 103 0.83 23.22 -0.87
C GLU A 103 1.62 22.21 -0.03
N GLU A 104 2.33 22.68 1.00
CA GLU A 104 3.14 21.82 1.86
C GLU A 104 2.29 20.73 2.52
N GLY A 105 2.76 19.48 2.44
CA GLY A 105 2.07 18.32 3.00
C GLY A 105 0.92 17.77 2.16
N LEU A 106 0.54 18.41 1.05
CA LEU A 106 -0.47 17.89 0.13
C LEU A 106 0.15 17.35 -1.15
N LEU A 107 -0.32 16.18 -1.58
CA LEU A 107 0.09 15.51 -2.80
C LEU A 107 -1.13 15.11 -3.61
N LYS A 108 -1.13 15.42 -4.91
CA LYS A 108 -2.11 14.90 -5.86
C LYS A 108 -1.40 14.08 -6.93
N ILE A 109 -1.93 12.91 -7.23
CA ILE A 109 -1.48 12.06 -8.33
C ILE A 109 -2.70 11.71 -9.17
N ARG A 110 -2.69 12.11 -10.44
CA ARG A 110 -3.71 11.77 -11.42
C ARG A 110 -3.17 10.73 -12.39
N ARG A 111 -3.91 9.64 -12.53
CA ARG A 111 -3.75 8.66 -13.60
C ARG A 111 -4.86 8.89 -14.62
N SER A 112 -4.57 8.76 -15.91
CA SER A 112 -5.58 8.86 -16.94
C SER A 112 -5.24 8.01 -18.16
N SER A 113 -6.29 7.45 -18.80
CA SER A 113 -6.20 6.74 -20.06
C SER A 113 -7.48 6.98 -20.85
N GLY A 114 -7.38 7.59 -22.03
CA GLY A 114 -8.55 8.02 -22.79
C GLY A 114 -9.43 8.99 -22.00
N ALA A 115 -10.70 8.64 -21.81
CA ALA A 115 -11.67 9.42 -21.03
C ALA A 115 -11.67 9.08 -19.53
N ASP A 116 -11.01 8.00 -19.15
CA ASP A 116 -10.99 7.53 -17.76
C ASP A 116 -9.90 8.20 -16.94
N TYR A 117 -10.20 8.47 -15.67
CA TYR A 117 -9.22 9.03 -14.73
C TYR A 117 -9.42 8.49 -13.32
N ALA A 118 -8.34 8.52 -12.56
CA ALA A 118 -8.32 8.34 -11.11
C ALA A 118 -7.39 9.39 -10.50
N LEU A 119 -7.86 10.11 -9.48
CA LEU A 119 -7.14 11.19 -8.81
C LEU A 119 -7.01 10.86 -7.32
N LEU A 120 -5.78 10.61 -6.89
CA LEU A 120 -5.43 10.52 -5.48
C LEU A 120 -5.19 11.94 -4.94
N LYS A 121 -5.84 12.27 -3.84
CA LYS A 121 -5.58 13.47 -3.04
C LYS A 121 -5.11 13.01 -1.66
N ALA A 122 -3.85 13.25 -1.34
CA ALA A 122 -3.19 12.78 -0.13
C ALA A 122 -2.78 13.94 0.77
N ASP A 123 -3.12 13.86 2.06
CA ASP A 123 -2.64 14.73 3.11
C ASP A 123 -1.59 13.97 3.93
N LEU A 124 -0.32 14.32 3.73
CA LEU A 124 0.81 13.62 4.33
C LEU A 124 0.96 13.93 5.83
N VAL A 125 0.45 15.06 6.27
CA VAL A 125 0.47 15.47 7.69
C VAL A 125 -0.59 14.73 8.48
N LYS A 126 -1.83 14.74 7.98
CA LYS A 126 -2.96 14.04 8.61
C LYS A 126 -2.96 12.53 8.34
N LYS A 127 -2.12 12.05 7.40
CA LYS A 127 -2.06 10.65 6.96
C LYS A 127 -3.41 10.15 6.43
N THR A 128 -4.10 10.99 5.66
CA THR A 128 -5.39 10.68 5.05
C THR A 128 -5.34 10.84 3.53
N PHE A 129 -6.25 10.19 2.83
CA PHE A 129 -6.40 10.37 1.39
C PHE A 129 -7.82 10.13 0.92
N THR A 130 -8.12 10.66 -0.25
CA THR A 130 -9.35 10.37 -1.01
C THR A 130 -8.99 10.02 -2.45
N ILE A 131 -9.84 9.23 -3.10
CA ILE A 131 -9.72 8.89 -4.51
C ILE A 131 -11.01 9.35 -5.20
N GLU A 132 -10.85 10.21 -6.22
CA GLU A 132 -11.90 10.57 -7.16
C GLU A 132 -11.63 9.89 -8.49
N HIS A 133 -12.66 9.40 -9.17
CA HIS A 133 -12.47 8.70 -10.44
C HIS A 133 -13.69 8.81 -11.35
N SER A 134 -13.50 8.52 -12.63
CA SER A 134 -14.57 8.36 -13.63
C SER A 134 -15.43 7.15 -13.34
#